data_93ee1c135c0cf5ed3c5bd6dd7fcdcef9
#
_entry.id   93ee1c135c0cf5ed3c5bd6dd7fcdcef9
#
_cell.length_a   1.000
_cell.length_b   1.000
_cell.length_c   1.000
_cell.angle_alpha   90.00
_cell.angle_beta   90.00
_cell.angle_gamma   90.00
#
_symmetry.space_group_name_H-M   'P 1'
#
loop_
_entity.id
_entity.type
_entity.pdbx_description
1 polymer ?
#
loop_
_entity_poly.entity_id
_entity_poly.type
_entity_poly.pdbx_seq_one_letter_code
_entity_poly.pdbx_strand_id
1 'polypeptide(L)'
;MKLLLSLSQKPPITSVYTARQVLKNEANVARSQGIALYELMQNAGAAIFTQLSHSWPNTEHLLILCGKGNNGGDGFVVAKLAHQAKIKVSVLLTCDVSQLKGDALSSYQAMIFSGVSLTVEDSVNKAAESLAIINNFSGEVIVDALFGIGFTGQLTPHLQELVTSINHHQAKVISIDVPSGLCATTGQVQGENIEEQAVIADITLTFIVYKQGLLTGQAANFVGELLLAPLEMNSAFLSLVKTNTDYGQNKLPLNLPRRLPASHKGNSGLLLTVGGCEKMPGAIRLASESALRCGAGLVAVSSHKNNQMHILNGRPELMLAPETSALLANSAQLHKAKIYLIGPGLGQSDDAKQLVELICKTSQSQNKTTVIDADALLILSKTNEQCNHWVLTPHPKEAAALLHCDVASIEADRFLAVRAIAKQYGGICLLKGAGTLISDGEQVVINNSGNAGMASGGMGDVLSGIISALVMQSDNNFYSTCLAAYIHGASADIIANKNGQRGLLASDLFIPLQQLLNGKVPNH
;
A
#
# COMPACT_ATOMS: atom_id res chain seq x y z
N MET A 1 8.78 -20.18 21.61
CA MET A 1 7.71 -19.66 20.71
C MET A 1 7.99 -18.17 20.50
N LYS A 2 8.70 -17.80 19.42
CA LYS A 2 8.96 -16.40 19.10
C LYS A 2 7.69 -15.79 18.49
N LEU A 3 7.29 -14.63 19.02
CA LEU A 3 6.08 -13.89 18.67
C LEU A 3 5.89 -13.77 17.15
N LEU A 4 4.68 -14.11 16.69
CA LEU A 4 4.17 -13.66 15.40
C LEU A 4 4.06 -12.13 15.43
N LEU A 5 4.56 -11.48 14.40
CA LEU A 5 4.49 -10.03 14.28
C LEU A 5 3.24 -9.66 13.48
N SER A 6 2.25 -9.09 14.16
CA SER A 6 1.09 -8.50 13.50
C SER A 6 1.41 -7.11 12.97
N LEU A 7 0.96 -6.79 11.75
CA LEU A 7 1.01 -5.43 11.21
C LEU A 7 0.13 -4.47 11.99
N SER A 8 -0.87 -4.95 12.73
CA SER A 8 -1.68 -4.12 13.63
C SER A 8 -0.84 -3.47 14.74
N GLN A 9 0.29 -4.09 15.12
CA GLN A 9 1.29 -3.50 16.02
C GLN A 9 2.33 -2.66 15.27
N LYS A 10 2.00 -2.11 14.10
CA LYS A 10 2.80 -1.21 13.24
C LYS A 10 4.30 -1.40 13.46
N PRO A 11 4.95 -2.36 12.76
CA PRO A 11 6.37 -2.58 12.91
C PRO A 11 7.14 -1.30 12.55
N PRO A 12 8.34 -1.09 13.09
CA PRO A 12 9.27 -0.10 12.58
C PRO A 12 9.47 -0.33 11.08
N ILE A 13 10.01 0.68 10.36
CA ILE A 13 10.37 0.54 8.95
C ILE A 13 10.99 -0.84 8.74
N THR A 14 10.42 -1.63 7.86
CA THR A 14 10.91 -2.96 7.54
C THR A 14 11.14 -3.09 6.04
N SER A 15 12.25 -3.68 5.67
CA SER A 15 12.54 -4.00 4.29
C SER A 15 11.60 -5.08 3.78
N VAL A 16 11.10 -4.90 2.56
CA VAL A 16 10.20 -5.84 1.89
C VAL A 16 10.80 -6.30 0.57
N TYR A 17 10.34 -7.43 0.07
CA TYR A 17 11.00 -8.14 -1.00
C TYR A 17 10.03 -8.58 -2.08
N THR A 18 10.54 -8.71 -3.30
CA THR A 18 9.83 -9.38 -4.39
C THR A 18 9.81 -10.89 -4.17
N ALA A 19 8.82 -11.59 -4.72
CA ALA A 19 8.78 -13.06 -4.72
C ALA A 19 10.08 -13.66 -5.28
N ARG A 20 10.62 -13.09 -6.37
CA ARG A 20 11.89 -13.53 -6.98
C ARG A 20 13.08 -13.43 -6.04
N GLN A 21 13.18 -12.37 -5.24
CA GLN A 21 14.26 -12.23 -4.25
C GLN A 21 14.17 -13.31 -3.18
N VAL A 22 12.95 -13.62 -2.71
CA VAL A 22 12.74 -14.69 -1.72
C VAL A 22 13.11 -16.05 -2.32
N LEU A 23 12.50 -16.44 -3.44
CA LEU A 23 12.74 -17.72 -4.10
C LEU A 23 14.24 -17.98 -4.42
N LYS A 24 14.95 -16.93 -4.86
CA LYS A 24 16.38 -17.04 -5.22
C LYS A 24 17.28 -17.24 -4.00
N ASN A 25 16.90 -16.71 -2.84
CA ASN A 25 17.82 -16.63 -1.69
C ASN A 25 17.42 -17.54 -0.53
N GLU A 26 16.17 -17.99 -0.45
CA GLU A 26 15.64 -18.80 0.66
C GLU A 26 16.53 -20.01 1.00
N ALA A 27 16.87 -20.83 -0.01
CA ALA A 27 17.69 -22.03 0.21
C ALA A 27 19.12 -21.71 0.70
N ASN A 28 19.71 -20.60 0.23
CA ASN A 28 21.05 -20.19 0.67
C ASN A 28 21.01 -19.63 2.09
N VAL A 29 19.98 -18.87 2.44
CA VAL A 29 19.78 -18.34 3.78
C VAL A 29 19.49 -19.47 4.77
N ALA A 30 18.61 -20.43 4.42
CA ALA A 30 18.32 -21.60 5.25
C ALA A 30 19.62 -22.40 5.55
N ARG A 31 20.42 -22.67 4.52
CA ARG A 31 21.71 -23.35 4.67
C ARG A 31 22.66 -22.58 5.60
N SER A 32 22.71 -21.26 5.52
CA SER A 32 23.56 -20.44 6.39
C SER A 32 23.15 -20.49 7.86
N GLN A 33 21.89 -20.85 8.12
CA GLN A 33 21.34 -21.05 9.48
C GLN A 33 21.34 -22.52 9.92
N GLY A 34 21.84 -23.44 9.08
CA GLY A 34 21.82 -24.88 9.36
C GLY A 34 20.43 -25.51 9.27
N ILE A 35 19.47 -24.86 8.62
CA ILE A 35 18.08 -25.32 8.49
C ILE A 35 17.92 -26.07 7.16
N ALA A 36 17.43 -27.31 7.19
CA ALA A 36 17.07 -28.06 5.98
C ALA A 36 15.75 -27.51 5.40
N LEU A 37 15.58 -27.56 4.06
CA LEU A 37 14.35 -27.04 3.44
C LEU A 37 13.09 -27.78 3.90
N TYR A 38 13.20 -29.10 4.09
CA TYR A 38 12.10 -29.87 4.66
C TYR A 38 11.75 -29.44 6.11
N GLU A 39 12.76 -29.13 6.92
CA GLU A 39 12.55 -28.59 8.27
C GLU A 39 11.88 -27.19 8.21
N LEU A 40 12.31 -26.35 7.25
CA LEU A 40 11.66 -25.05 7.02
C LEU A 40 10.18 -25.21 6.70
N MET A 41 9.80 -26.17 5.84
CA MET A 41 8.41 -26.52 5.52
C MET A 41 7.64 -27.01 6.77
N GLN A 42 8.26 -27.84 7.61
CA GLN A 42 7.63 -28.26 8.87
C GLN A 42 7.37 -27.07 9.80
N ASN A 43 8.31 -26.14 9.88
CA ASN A 43 8.18 -24.91 10.69
C ASN A 43 7.10 -23.97 10.13
N ALA A 44 6.97 -23.86 8.80
CA ALA A 44 5.94 -23.07 8.14
C ALA A 44 4.54 -23.61 8.44
N GLY A 45 4.31 -24.91 8.22
CA GLY A 45 3.03 -25.55 8.53
C GLY A 45 2.70 -25.50 10.03
N ALA A 46 3.70 -25.65 10.91
CA ALA A 46 3.51 -25.50 12.36
C ALA A 46 3.13 -24.07 12.75
N ALA A 47 3.69 -23.05 12.09
CA ALA A 47 3.31 -21.66 12.32
C ALA A 47 1.85 -21.38 11.92
N ILE A 48 1.39 -21.91 10.78
CA ILE A 48 -0.02 -21.83 10.34
C ILE A 48 -0.93 -22.50 11.36
N PHE A 49 -0.63 -23.74 11.76
CA PHE A 49 -1.45 -24.46 12.73
C PHE A 49 -1.53 -23.75 14.08
N THR A 50 -0.40 -23.18 14.54
CA THR A 50 -0.36 -22.39 15.77
C THR A 50 -1.22 -21.14 15.66
N GLN A 51 -1.14 -20.41 14.53
CA GLN A 51 -1.94 -19.20 14.31
C GLN A 51 -3.44 -19.54 14.24
N LEU A 52 -3.79 -20.59 13.49
CA LEU A 52 -5.17 -21.07 13.39
C LEU A 52 -5.75 -21.40 14.76
N SER A 53 -5.02 -22.18 15.56
CA SER A 53 -5.45 -22.56 16.92
C SER A 53 -5.56 -21.35 17.85
N HIS A 54 -4.78 -20.32 17.63
CA HIS A 54 -4.87 -19.07 18.40
C HIS A 54 -6.07 -18.22 17.99
N SER A 55 -6.29 -18.04 16.69
CA SER A 55 -7.35 -17.19 16.16
C SER A 55 -8.73 -17.83 16.30
N TRP A 56 -8.82 -19.14 16.14
CA TRP A 56 -10.08 -19.90 16.18
C TRP A 56 -9.95 -21.16 17.07
N PRO A 57 -9.87 -20.99 18.39
CA PRO A 57 -9.53 -22.07 19.32
C PRO A 57 -10.61 -23.19 19.41
N ASN A 58 -11.82 -22.91 18.94
CA ASN A 58 -12.93 -23.85 18.97
C ASN A 58 -13.13 -24.58 17.62
N THR A 59 -12.11 -24.59 16.76
CA THR A 59 -12.18 -25.28 15.46
C THR A 59 -12.22 -26.80 15.66
N GLU A 60 -13.27 -27.43 15.18
CA GLU A 60 -13.49 -28.88 15.24
C GLU A 60 -13.27 -29.56 13.88
N HIS A 61 -13.41 -28.81 12.75
CA HIS A 61 -13.26 -29.36 11.42
C HIS A 61 -12.57 -28.36 10.48
N LEU A 62 -11.52 -28.81 9.80
CA LEU A 62 -10.76 -28.07 8.80
C LEU A 62 -10.95 -28.63 7.40
N LEU A 63 -11.06 -27.74 6.41
CA LEU A 63 -10.88 -28.06 4.99
C LEU A 63 -9.56 -27.44 4.51
N ILE A 64 -8.67 -28.25 3.94
CA ILE A 64 -7.36 -27.78 3.47
C ILE A 64 -7.27 -28.06 1.97
N LEU A 65 -7.10 -26.99 1.17
CA LEU A 65 -6.95 -27.09 -0.27
C LEU A 65 -5.48 -27.01 -0.61
N CYS A 66 -4.91 -28.10 -1.14
CA CYS A 66 -3.49 -28.22 -1.43
C CYS A 66 -3.22 -28.24 -2.94
N GLY A 67 -2.27 -27.41 -3.38
CA GLY A 67 -1.68 -27.48 -4.71
C GLY A 67 -0.48 -28.42 -4.77
N LYS A 68 0.14 -28.54 -5.96
CA LYS A 68 1.29 -29.44 -6.20
C LYS A 68 2.64 -28.95 -5.66
N GLY A 69 2.75 -27.66 -5.29
CA GLY A 69 3.99 -27.02 -4.89
C GLY A 69 4.28 -27.06 -3.39
N ASN A 70 5.32 -26.33 -2.96
CA ASN A 70 5.72 -26.24 -1.55
C ASN A 70 4.59 -25.69 -0.66
N ASN A 71 3.77 -24.77 -1.17
CA ASN A 71 2.60 -24.25 -0.42
C ASN A 71 1.62 -25.37 -0.06
N GLY A 72 1.36 -26.30 -1.01
CA GLY A 72 0.61 -27.53 -0.74
C GLY A 72 1.30 -28.43 0.29
N GLY A 73 2.64 -28.48 0.23
CA GLY A 73 3.48 -29.17 1.23
C GLY A 73 3.26 -28.64 2.65
N ASP A 74 3.23 -27.32 2.81
CA ASP A 74 2.92 -26.65 4.08
C ASP A 74 1.51 -27.03 4.54
N GLY A 75 0.52 -27.09 3.61
CA GLY A 75 -0.84 -27.53 3.85
C GLY A 75 -0.93 -28.98 4.37
N PHE A 76 -0.12 -29.90 3.83
CA PHE A 76 -0.05 -31.29 4.35
C PHE A 76 0.51 -31.34 5.76
N VAL A 77 1.46 -30.47 6.11
CA VAL A 77 1.97 -30.37 7.48
C VAL A 77 0.86 -29.88 8.43
N VAL A 78 0.08 -28.87 8.02
CA VAL A 78 -1.07 -28.39 8.78
C VAL A 78 -2.08 -29.52 9.00
N ALA A 79 -2.40 -30.28 7.95
CA ALA A 79 -3.34 -31.41 8.03
C ALA A 79 -2.89 -32.46 9.04
N LYS A 80 -1.62 -32.84 8.99
CA LYS A 80 -1.02 -33.80 9.94
C LYS A 80 -1.12 -33.29 11.39
N LEU A 81 -0.75 -32.05 11.65
CA LEU A 81 -0.75 -31.47 12.99
C LEU A 81 -2.17 -31.34 13.55
N ALA A 82 -3.12 -30.92 12.73
CA ALA A 82 -4.53 -30.82 13.12
C ALA A 82 -5.12 -32.20 13.46
N HIS A 83 -4.83 -33.22 12.64
CA HIS A 83 -5.25 -34.59 12.91
C HIS A 83 -4.67 -35.13 14.23
N GLN A 84 -3.39 -34.88 14.49
CA GLN A 84 -2.75 -35.25 15.76
C GLN A 84 -3.37 -34.53 16.96
N ALA A 85 -3.85 -33.30 16.76
CA ALA A 85 -4.60 -32.55 17.78
C ALA A 85 -6.08 -32.99 17.89
N LYS A 86 -6.51 -34.05 17.16
CA LYS A 86 -7.87 -34.62 17.13
C LYS A 86 -8.90 -33.66 16.50
N ILE A 87 -8.48 -32.73 15.69
CA ILE A 87 -9.36 -31.94 14.84
C ILE A 87 -9.70 -32.77 13.60
N LYS A 88 -10.96 -32.80 13.20
CA LYS A 88 -11.37 -33.42 11.94
C LYS A 88 -10.78 -32.67 10.77
N VAL A 89 -10.16 -33.38 9.83
CA VAL A 89 -9.49 -32.80 8.68
C VAL A 89 -10.02 -33.39 7.39
N SER A 90 -10.40 -32.53 6.46
CA SER A 90 -10.66 -32.85 5.06
C SER A 90 -9.57 -32.21 4.21
N VAL A 91 -8.90 -32.98 3.36
CA VAL A 91 -7.87 -32.44 2.46
C VAL A 91 -8.33 -32.64 1.03
N LEU A 92 -8.35 -31.56 0.25
CA LEU A 92 -8.58 -31.56 -1.19
C LEU A 92 -7.27 -31.24 -1.92
N LEU A 93 -6.74 -32.20 -2.66
CA LEU A 93 -5.55 -32.02 -3.50
C LEU A 93 -6.01 -31.72 -4.95
N THR A 94 -5.63 -30.57 -5.48
CA THR A 94 -6.05 -30.06 -6.80
C THR A 94 -5.12 -30.49 -7.95
N CYS A 95 -4.40 -31.60 -7.78
CA CYS A 95 -3.54 -32.20 -8.79
C CYS A 95 -3.41 -33.71 -8.57
N ASP A 96 -2.90 -34.43 -9.57
CA ASP A 96 -2.56 -35.84 -9.39
C ASP A 96 -1.37 -36.00 -8.42
N VAL A 97 -1.41 -37.03 -7.57
CA VAL A 97 -0.35 -37.33 -6.58
C VAL A 97 1.03 -37.52 -7.24
N SER A 98 1.07 -38.03 -8.46
CA SER A 98 2.31 -38.22 -9.23
C SER A 98 3.01 -36.90 -9.58
N GLN A 99 2.32 -35.77 -9.50
CA GLN A 99 2.89 -34.44 -9.72
C GLN A 99 3.61 -33.89 -8.50
N LEU A 100 3.40 -34.45 -7.31
CA LEU A 100 4.09 -34.04 -6.08
C LEU A 100 5.57 -34.43 -6.15
N LYS A 101 6.46 -33.55 -5.73
CA LYS A 101 7.92 -33.76 -5.76
C LYS A 101 8.59 -33.17 -4.51
N GLY A 102 9.81 -33.67 -4.22
CA GLY A 102 10.66 -33.12 -3.16
C GLY A 102 9.98 -33.07 -1.80
N ASP A 103 10.12 -31.96 -1.09
CA ASP A 103 9.62 -31.78 0.27
C ASP A 103 8.09 -31.84 0.37
N ALA A 104 7.37 -31.37 -0.66
CA ALA A 104 5.91 -31.49 -0.74
C ALA A 104 5.46 -32.98 -0.78
N LEU A 105 6.14 -33.82 -1.56
CA LEU A 105 5.87 -35.27 -1.58
C LEU A 105 6.17 -35.92 -0.21
N SER A 106 7.26 -35.54 0.42
CA SER A 106 7.64 -36.04 1.75
C SER A 106 6.60 -35.66 2.81
N SER A 107 6.09 -34.42 2.78
CA SER A 107 5.03 -33.95 3.68
C SER A 107 3.70 -34.67 3.43
N TYR A 108 3.34 -34.88 2.16
CA TYR A 108 2.18 -35.69 1.77
C TYR A 108 2.26 -37.12 2.34
N GLN A 109 3.39 -37.81 2.15
CA GLN A 109 3.61 -39.17 2.67
C GLN A 109 3.49 -39.21 4.21
N ALA A 110 4.08 -38.22 4.89
CA ALA A 110 4.01 -38.10 6.35
C ALA A 110 2.58 -37.84 6.83
N MET A 111 1.78 -37.07 6.09
CA MET A 111 0.36 -36.83 6.38
C MET A 111 -0.45 -38.13 6.23
N ILE A 112 -0.31 -38.85 5.11
CA ILE A 112 -1.02 -40.13 4.88
C ILE A 112 -0.65 -41.17 5.94
N PHE A 113 0.63 -41.28 6.29
CA PHE A 113 1.11 -42.17 7.34
C PHE A 113 0.48 -41.86 8.72
N SER A 114 0.13 -40.60 8.97
CA SER A 114 -0.56 -40.20 10.20
C SER A 114 -2.05 -40.55 10.26
N GLY A 115 -2.64 -41.07 9.18
CA GLY A 115 -4.02 -41.50 9.10
C GLY A 115 -5.02 -40.45 8.58
N VAL A 116 -4.54 -39.33 8.02
CA VAL A 116 -5.40 -38.32 7.39
C VAL A 116 -5.96 -38.89 6.07
N SER A 117 -7.26 -38.78 5.87
CA SER A 117 -7.91 -39.13 4.59
C SER A 117 -7.77 -37.98 3.58
N LEU A 118 -7.60 -38.35 2.31
CA LEU A 118 -7.40 -37.39 1.21
C LEU A 118 -8.46 -37.59 0.13
N THR A 119 -8.96 -36.47 -0.41
CA THR A 119 -9.68 -36.47 -1.70
C THR A 119 -8.74 -35.88 -2.76
N VAL A 120 -8.54 -36.59 -3.86
CA VAL A 120 -7.68 -36.18 -4.97
C VAL A 120 -8.53 -35.81 -6.17
N GLU A 121 -8.27 -34.65 -6.74
CA GLU A 121 -8.82 -34.23 -8.02
C GLU A 121 -7.87 -34.67 -9.15
N ASP A 122 -8.08 -35.88 -9.68
CA ASP A 122 -7.17 -36.49 -10.67
C ASP A 122 -7.69 -36.45 -12.12
N SER A 123 -8.90 -35.88 -12.35
CA SER A 123 -9.48 -35.76 -13.69
C SER A 123 -10.57 -34.69 -13.79
N VAL A 124 -10.86 -34.24 -15.03
CA VAL A 124 -11.92 -33.27 -15.35
C VAL A 124 -13.30 -33.67 -14.79
N ASN A 125 -13.55 -34.97 -14.62
CA ASN A 125 -14.83 -35.48 -14.06
C ASN A 125 -14.96 -35.27 -12.55
N LYS A 126 -13.87 -34.94 -11.84
CA LYS A 126 -13.88 -34.67 -10.40
C LYS A 126 -13.96 -33.18 -10.04
N ALA A 127 -13.95 -32.28 -11.01
CA ALA A 127 -14.16 -30.86 -10.79
C ALA A 127 -15.47 -30.57 -10.03
N ALA A 128 -16.56 -31.23 -10.42
CA ALA A 128 -17.84 -31.14 -9.73
C ALA A 128 -17.78 -31.70 -8.29
N GLU A 129 -16.99 -32.77 -8.04
CA GLU A 129 -16.81 -33.33 -6.70
C GLU A 129 -16.03 -32.35 -5.80
N SER A 130 -14.99 -31.72 -6.32
CA SER A 130 -14.20 -30.70 -5.59
C SER A 130 -15.05 -29.51 -5.17
N LEU A 131 -15.89 -28.99 -6.07
CA LEU A 131 -16.86 -27.94 -5.76
C LEU A 131 -17.88 -28.41 -4.71
N ALA A 132 -18.40 -29.65 -4.84
CA ALA A 132 -19.34 -30.20 -3.87
C ALA A 132 -18.71 -30.34 -2.47
N ILE A 133 -17.40 -30.66 -2.36
CA ILE A 133 -16.69 -30.73 -1.09
C ILE A 133 -16.66 -29.36 -0.42
N ILE A 134 -16.33 -28.29 -1.14
CA ILE A 134 -16.30 -26.93 -0.60
C ILE A 134 -17.73 -26.49 -0.22
N ASN A 135 -18.69 -26.63 -1.13
CA ASN A 135 -20.06 -26.15 -0.93
C ASN A 135 -20.80 -26.90 0.21
N ASN A 136 -20.47 -28.15 0.45
CA ASN A 136 -21.06 -28.96 1.53
C ASN A 136 -20.19 -28.96 2.81
N PHE A 137 -19.07 -28.24 2.82
CA PHE A 137 -18.25 -28.14 4.01
C PHE A 137 -19.03 -27.42 5.12
N SER A 138 -19.08 -28.01 6.29
CA SER A 138 -19.81 -27.48 7.45
C SER A 138 -18.89 -27.17 8.64
N GLY A 139 -17.57 -27.17 8.42
CA GLY A 139 -16.59 -26.83 9.45
C GLY A 139 -16.29 -25.35 9.50
N GLU A 140 -15.39 -24.99 10.39
CA GLU A 140 -15.17 -23.60 10.80
C GLU A 140 -14.10 -22.89 9.98
N VAL A 141 -13.09 -23.62 9.45
CA VAL A 141 -11.94 -23.00 8.80
C VAL A 141 -11.54 -23.70 7.51
N ILE A 142 -11.30 -22.90 6.49
CA ILE A 142 -10.69 -23.30 5.22
C ILE A 142 -9.24 -22.80 5.21
N VAL A 143 -8.30 -23.69 4.85
CA VAL A 143 -6.88 -23.38 4.67
C VAL A 143 -6.57 -23.35 3.19
N ASP A 144 -6.20 -22.18 2.68
CA ASP A 144 -5.75 -21.98 1.30
C ASP A 144 -4.24 -22.28 1.22
N ALA A 145 -3.92 -23.44 0.65
CA ALA A 145 -2.59 -23.94 0.34
C ALA A 145 -2.42 -24.26 -1.15
N LEU A 146 -3.20 -23.62 -2.04
CA LEU A 146 -3.17 -23.90 -3.48
C LEU A 146 -1.90 -23.37 -4.13
N PHE A 147 -1.62 -22.07 -3.95
CA PHE A 147 -0.46 -21.38 -4.53
C PHE A 147 0.23 -20.48 -3.51
N GLY A 148 1.57 -20.42 -3.57
CA GLY A 148 2.39 -19.49 -2.79
C GLY A 148 3.06 -18.45 -3.69
N ILE A 149 4.21 -17.93 -3.26
CA ILE A 149 4.95 -16.84 -3.92
C ILE A 149 5.40 -17.12 -5.37
N GLY A 150 5.38 -18.36 -5.80
CA GLY A 150 5.74 -18.76 -7.17
C GLY A 150 4.62 -18.57 -8.19
N PHE A 151 3.40 -18.22 -7.76
CA PHE A 151 2.28 -18.03 -8.67
C PHE A 151 2.45 -16.78 -9.53
N THR A 152 2.21 -16.95 -10.83
CA THR A 152 2.17 -15.87 -11.82
C THR A 152 1.12 -16.20 -12.87
N GLY A 153 0.40 -15.19 -13.36
CA GLY A 153 -0.62 -15.37 -14.38
C GLY A 153 -2.04 -15.42 -13.82
N GLN A 154 -2.94 -15.98 -14.58
CA GLN A 154 -4.37 -16.09 -14.29
C GLN A 154 -4.70 -17.52 -13.85
N LEU A 155 -5.68 -17.66 -12.95
CA LEU A 155 -6.24 -18.96 -12.57
C LEU A 155 -6.95 -19.60 -13.77
N THR A 156 -6.88 -20.94 -13.86
CA THR A 156 -7.69 -21.68 -14.82
C THR A 156 -9.18 -21.57 -14.47
N PRO A 157 -10.12 -21.70 -15.42
CA PRO A 157 -11.55 -21.58 -15.15
C PRO A 157 -12.01 -22.44 -13.95
N HIS A 158 -11.53 -23.68 -13.87
CA HIS A 158 -11.87 -24.55 -12.75
C HIS A 158 -11.35 -24.03 -11.39
N LEU A 159 -10.13 -23.51 -11.34
CA LEU A 159 -9.59 -22.90 -10.10
C LEU A 159 -10.34 -21.61 -9.74
N GLN A 160 -10.85 -20.85 -10.72
CA GLN A 160 -11.72 -19.71 -10.46
C GLN A 160 -13.04 -20.14 -9.79
N GLU A 161 -13.64 -21.24 -10.24
CA GLU A 161 -14.83 -21.80 -9.60
C GLU A 161 -14.57 -22.23 -8.16
N LEU A 162 -13.42 -22.88 -7.88
CA LEU A 162 -13.01 -23.22 -6.51
C LEU A 162 -12.83 -21.97 -5.63
N VAL A 163 -12.10 -20.98 -6.14
CA VAL A 163 -11.87 -19.69 -5.44
C VAL A 163 -13.21 -18.98 -5.18
N THR A 164 -14.10 -18.95 -6.16
CA THR A 164 -15.45 -18.38 -6.01
C THR A 164 -16.22 -19.08 -4.90
N SER A 165 -16.18 -20.42 -4.86
CA SER A 165 -16.83 -21.20 -3.80
C SER A 165 -16.23 -20.92 -2.41
N ILE A 166 -14.89 -20.79 -2.32
CA ILE A 166 -14.23 -20.41 -1.06
C ILE A 166 -14.67 -19.01 -0.61
N ASN A 167 -14.66 -18.03 -1.53
CA ASN A 167 -14.97 -16.64 -1.20
C ASN A 167 -16.44 -16.41 -0.79
N HIS A 168 -17.35 -17.28 -1.24
CA HIS A 168 -18.77 -17.25 -0.82
C HIS A 168 -19.06 -18.12 0.40
N HIS A 169 -18.08 -18.90 0.87
CA HIS A 169 -18.29 -19.80 2.01
C HIS A 169 -18.32 -19.02 3.34
N GLN A 170 -19.07 -19.54 4.33
CA GLN A 170 -19.19 -18.89 5.65
C GLN A 170 -18.02 -19.20 6.60
N ALA A 171 -17.22 -20.23 6.32
CA ALA A 171 -16.04 -20.57 7.11
C ALA A 171 -14.98 -19.46 7.04
N LYS A 172 -14.16 -19.37 8.08
CA LYS A 172 -12.99 -18.51 8.10
C LYS A 172 -11.91 -19.02 7.16
N VAL A 173 -11.19 -18.11 6.51
CA VAL A 173 -10.15 -18.46 5.54
C VAL A 173 -8.78 -18.00 6.03
N ILE A 174 -7.82 -18.93 6.09
CA ILE A 174 -6.40 -18.61 6.29
C ILE A 174 -5.60 -19.01 5.06
N SER A 175 -4.91 -18.03 4.45
CA SER A 175 -4.01 -18.29 3.32
C SER A 175 -2.57 -18.49 3.79
N ILE A 176 -1.96 -19.55 3.28
CA ILE A 176 -0.56 -19.89 3.52
C ILE A 176 0.32 -19.03 2.61
N ASP A 177 1.19 -18.22 3.17
CA ASP A 177 2.18 -17.34 2.56
C ASP A 177 1.58 -16.21 1.70
N VAL A 178 0.72 -16.51 0.74
CA VAL A 178 0.07 -15.55 -0.19
C VAL A 178 -1.33 -16.06 -0.51
N PRO A 179 -2.37 -15.23 -0.52
CA PRO A 179 -3.68 -15.64 -1.05
C PRO A 179 -3.55 -16.17 -2.48
N SER A 180 -4.07 -17.37 -2.72
CA SER A 180 -3.96 -18.01 -4.03
C SER A 180 -4.62 -17.18 -5.12
N GLY A 181 -3.90 -16.91 -6.22
CA GLY A 181 -4.30 -16.02 -7.31
C GLY A 181 -3.69 -14.62 -7.24
N LEU A 182 -3.18 -14.18 -6.08
CA LEU A 182 -2.53 -12.88 -5.91
C LEU A 182 -1.03 -12.95 -6.27
N CYS A 183 -0.53 -11.97 -7.02
CA CYS A 183 0.89 -11.84 -7.30
C CYS A 183 1.65 -11.23 -6.11
N ALA A 184 2.52 -12.02 -5.48
CA ALA A 184 3.31 -11.58 -4.32
C ALA A 184 4.31 -10.45 -4.61
N THR A 185 4.63 -10.17 -5.87
CA THR A 185 5.55 -9.09 -6.27
C THR A 185 4.83 -7.78 -6.54
N THR A 186 3.69 -7.80 -7.24
CA THR A 186 3.01 -6.59 -7.71
C THR A 186 1.73 -6.26 -6.94
N GLY A 187 1.16 -7.23 -6.23
CA GLY A 187 -0.15 -7.09 -5.57
C GLY A 187 -1.33 -7.14 -6.53
N GLN A 188 -1.08 -7.63 -7.76
CA GLN A 188 -2.09 -7.74 -8.80
C GLN A 188 -2.79 -9.10 -8.78
N VAL A 189 -4.03 -9.08 -9.17
CA VAL A 189 -4.84 -10.22 -9.55
C VAL A 189 -5.14 -10.09 -11.04
N GLN A 190 -4.86 -11.13 -11.83
CA GLN A 190 -5.07 -11.10 -13.28
C GLN A 190 -6.42 -11.71 -13.65
N GLY A 191 -7.12 -11.08 -14.58
CA GLY A 191 -8.42 -11.51 -15.10
C GLY A 191 -9.50 -10.46 -14.93
N GLU A 192 -10.67 -10.74 -15.49
CA GLU A 192 -11.86 -9.90 -15.33
C GLU A 192 -12.47 -10.09 -13.92
N ASN A 193 -13.38 -10.06 -13.38
CA ASN A 193 -13.99 -10.34 -12.07
C ASN A 193 -12.95 -10.72 -10.99
N ILE A 194 -12.22 -9.76 -10.47
CA ILE A 194 -11.06 -9.98 -9.57
C ILE A 194 -11.40 -10.83 -8.33
N GLU A 195 -12.64 -10.78 -7.83
CA GLU A 195 -13.11 -11.58 -6.69
C GLU A 195 -13.19 -13.09 -7.00
N GLU A 196 -13.21 -13.47 -8.28
CA GLU A 196 -13.17 -14.86 -8.74
C GLU A 196 -11.73 -15.33 -9.01
N GLN A 197 -10.76 -14.42 -8.98
CA GLN A 197 -9.38 -14.67 -9.41
C GLN A 197 -8.40 -14.83 -8.25
N ALA A 198 -8.79 -14.53 -7.02
CA ALA A 198 -7.95 -14.72 -5.85
C ALA A 198 -8.77 -15.01 -4.60
N VAL A 199 -8.21 -15.79 -3.70
CA VAL A 199 -8.82 -16.12 -2.41
C VAL A 199 -8.87 -14.87 -1.53
N ILE A 200 -10.05 -14.60 -0.94
CA ILE A 200 -10.24 -13.55 0.07
C ILE A 200 -10.02 -14.18 1.44
N ALA A 201 -8.87 -13.92 2.04
CA ALA A 201 -8.51 -14.47 3.34
C ALA A 201 -8.99 -13.58 4.50
N ASP A 202 -9.38 -14.19 5.63
CA ASP A 202 -9.49 -13.46 6.92
C ASP A 202 -8.09 -13.18 7.48
N ILE A 203 -7.15 -14.15 7.30
CA ILE A 203 -5.75 -14.03 7.73
C ILE A 203 -4.84 -14.55 6.61
N THR A 204 -3.79 -13.80 6.32
CA THR A 204 -2.65 -14.29 5.53
C THR A 204 -1.42 -14.37 6.43
N LEU A 205 -0.84 -15.58 6.60
CA LEU A 205 0.40 -15.75 7.32
C LEU A 205 1.56 -15.94 6.34
N THR A 206 2.31 -14.86 6.10
CA THR A 206 3.46 -14.87 5.19
C THR A 206 4.75 -15.27 5.92
N PHE A 207 5.72 -15.84 5.21
CA PHE A 207 6.90 -16.45 5.80
C PHE A 207 8.18 -15.65 5.58
N ILE A 208 9.10 -15.73 6.53
CA ILE A 208 10.47 -15.21 6.50
C ILE A 208 10.51 -13.68 6.47
N VAL A 209 9.97 -13.07 5.40
CA VAL A 209 9.91 -11.62 5.17
C VAL A 209 8.61 -11.24 4.47
N TYR A 210 8.17 -9.99 4.62
CA TYR A 210 7.04 -9.47 3.87
C TYR A 210 7.36 -9.37 2.38
N LYS A 211 6.43 -9.85 1.55
CA LYS A 211 6.46 -9.67 0.10
C LYS A 211 5.81 -8.34 -0.24
N GLN A 212 6.47 -7.53 -1.07
CA GLN A 212 6.03 -6.16 -1.37
C GLN A 212 4.62 -6.09 -1.98
N GLY A 213 4.24 -7.10 -2.79
CA GLY A 213 2.92 -7.15 -3.41
C GLY A 213 1.76 -7.35 -2.44
N LEU A 214 2.00 -7.91 -1.24
CA LEU A 214 0.95 -8.07 -0.21
C LEU A 214 0.53 -6.73 0.43
N LEU A 215 1.23 -5.63 0.13
CA LEU A 215 1.14 -4.37 0.86
C LEU A 215 0.62 -3.21 0.01
N THR A 216 0.26 -3.44 -1.26
CA THR A 216 -0.20 -2.38 -2.16
C THR A 216 -1.24 -2.87 -3.16
N GLY A 217 -1.97 -1.94 -3.76
CA GLY A 217 -2.92 -2.21 -4.85
C GLY A 217 -4.08 -3.08 -4.43
N GLN A 218 -4.41 -4.06 -5.25
CA GLN A 218 -5.53 -4.96 -5.03
C GLN A 218 -5.35 -5.90 -3.84
N ALA A 219 -4.10 -6.13 -3.40
CA ALA A 219 -3.83 -7.02 -2.26
C ALA A 219 -4.65 -6.68 -1.00
N ALA A 220 -4.97 -5.40 -0.80
CA ALA A 220 -5.81 -4.96 0.32
C ALA A 220 -7.20 -5.61 0.37
N ASN A 221 -7.70 -6.12 -0.75
CA ASN A 221 -9.00 -6.80 -0.83
C ASN A 221 -8.93 -8.29 -0.47
N PHE A 222 -7.73 -8.89 -0.47
CA PHE A 222 -7.55 -10.34 -0.42
C PHE A 222 -6.78 -10.84 0.80
N VAL A 223 -5.85 -10.04 1.34
CA VAL A 223 -4.92 -10.51 2.38
C VAL A 223 -5.52 -10.60 3.79
N GLY A 224 -6.62 -9.90 4.06
CA GLY A 224 -7.17 -9.81 5.39
C GLY A 224 -6.15 -9.27 6.42
N GLU A 225 -6.07 -9.88 7.59
CA GLU A 225 -5.01 -9.58 8.55
C GLU A 225 -3.69 -10.21 8.09
N LEU A 226 -2.71 -9.39 7.75
CA LEU A 226 -1.40 -9.84 7.28
C LEU A 226 -0.44 -10.03 8.46
N LEU A 227 -0.02 -11.27 8.69
CA LEU A 227 0.91 -11.68 9.73
C LEU A 227 2.22 -12.19 9.13
N LEU A 228 3.32 -12.09 9.88
CA LEU A 228 4.63 -12.63 9.50
C LEU A 228 5.07 -13.71 10.46
N ALA A 229 5.37 -14.91 9.94
CA ALA A 229 6.11 -15.94 10.65
C ALA A 229 7.61 -15.87 10.24
N PRO A 230 8.51 -15.46 11.13
CA PRO A 230 9.93 -15.27 10.82
C PRO A 230 10.69 -16.55 10.49
N LEU A 231 10.19 -17.72 10.92
CA LEU A 231 10.75 -19.06 10.74
C LEU A 231 12.24 -19.17 11.11
N GLU A 232 12.70 -18.37 12.09
CA GLU A 232 14.11 -18.24 12.51
C GLU A 232 15.07 -17.71 11.41
N MET A 233 14.54 -17.36 10.24
CA MET A 233 15.32 -16.92 9.08
C MET A 233 15.30 -15.39 8.86
N ASN A 234 14.36 -14.65 9.45
CA ASN A 234 14.14 -13.23 9.15
C ASN A 234 15.42 -12.39 9.29
N SER A 235 16.09 -12.45 10.44
CA SER A 235 17.29 -11.64 10.69
C SER A 235 18.43 -11.95 9.73
N ALA A 236 18.63 -13.23 9.40
CA ALA A 236 19.63 -13.65 8.42
C ALA A 236 19.26 -13.18 7.01
N PHE A 237 17.98 -13.30 6.64
CA PHE A 237 17.51 -12.85 5.34
C PHE A 237 17.70 -11.34 5.15
N LEU A 238 17.30 -10.53 6.14
CA LEU A 238 17.49 -9.07 6.13
C LEU A 238 18.96 -8.64 6.01
N SER A 239 19.88 -9.42 6.60
CA SER A 239 21.31 -9.13 6.54
C SER A 239 21.97 -9.53 5.20
N LEU A 240 21.54 -10.64 4.62
CA LEU A 240 22.17 -11.22 3.43
C LEU A 240 21.57 -10.73 2.10
N VAL A 241 20.28 -10.41 2.09
CA VAL A 241 19.56 -10.02 0.87
C VAL A 241 19.24 -8.54 0.89
N LYS A 242 19.76 -7.80 -0.08
CA LYS A 242 19.51 -6.36 -0.21
C LYS A 242 18.22 -6.09 -0.98
N THR A 243 17.51 -5.06 -0.55
CA THR A 243 16.36 -4.50 -1.23
C THR A 243 16.43 -2.98 -1.19
N ASN A 244 15.69 -2.32 -2.05
CA ASN A 244 15.49 -0.87 -2.06
C ASN A 244 13.99 -0.52 -1.88
N THR A 245 13.23 -1.42 -1.28
CA THR A 245 11.81 -1.21 -0.96
C THR A 245 11.58 -1.42 0.52
N ASP A 246 11.01 -0.42 1.17
CA ASP A 246 10.69 -0.44 2.59
C ASP A 246 9.18 -0.26 2.81
N TYR A 247 8.68 -0.78 3.92
CA TYR A 247 7.29 -0.68 4.33
C TYR A 247 7.18 0.06 5.66
N GLY A 248 6.30 1.05 5.65
CA GLY A 248 5.95 1.78 6.85
C GLY A 248 6.89 2.93 7.20
N GLN A 249 6.40 3.76 8.08
CA GLN A 249 7.15 4.83 8.71
C GLN A 249 6.59 5.04 10.12
N ASN A 250 7.29 4.51 11.10
CA ASN A 250 6.78 4.42 12.48
C ASN A 250 7.49 5.30 13.48
N LYS A 251 8.40 6.15 13.07
CA LYS A 251 9.06 7.03 14.05
C LYS A 251 8.37 8.38 14.11
N LEU A 252 7.32 8.45 14.92
CA LEU A 252 7.02 9.64 15.69
C LEU A 252 7.91 9.62 16.95
N PRO A 253 8.55 10.70 17.37
CA PRO A 253 8.32 12.04 16.91
C PRO A 253 9.01 12.27 15.56
N LEU A 254 8.30 13.03 14.75
CA LEU A 254 8.78 13.60 13.53
C LEU A 254 10.09 14.33 13.79
N ASN A 255 11.12 14.08 13.00
CA ASN A 255 12.34 14.90 13.02
C ASN A 255 12.07 16.29 12.39
N LEU A 256 10.92 16.88 12.72
CA LEU A 256 10.64 18.27 12.37
C LEU A 256 11.45 19.18 13.29
N PRO A 257 12.07 20.22 12.75
CA PRO A 257 12.81 21.18 13.55
C PRO A 257 11.92 21.75 14.67
N ARG A 258 12.42 21.72 15.91
CA ARG A 258 11.72 22.35 17.03
C ARG A 258 11.58 23.85 16.76
N ARG A 259 10.38 24.38 16.87
CA ARG A 259 10.15 25.82 16.84
C ARG A 259 10.77 26.47 18.09
N LEU A 260 11.66 27.41 17.89
CA LEU A 260 12.24 28.15 18.98
C LEU A 260 11.19 29.13 19.57
N PRO A 261 11.24 29.44 20.88
CA PRO A 261 10.27 30.37 21.50
C PRO A 261 10.22 31.74 20.83
N ALA A 262 11.34 32.23 20.28
CA ALA A 262 11.45 33.49 19.58
C ALA A 262 11.13 33.40 18.07
N SER A 263 10.56 32.28 17.59
CA SER A 263 10.23 32.12 16.17
C SER A 263 9.11 33.06 15.74
N HIS A 264 9.23 33.60 14.55
CA HIS A 264 8.20 34.42 13.91
C HIS A 264 7.76 33.81 12.58
N LYS A 265 6.65 34.28 12.00
CA LYS A 265 6.03 33.75 10.77
C LYS A 265 7.02 33.62 9.60
N GLY A 266 8.01 34.49 9.48
CA GLY A 266 9.02 34.45 8.42
C GLY A 266 10.00 33.27 8.55
N ASN A 267 10.23 32.74 9.75
CA ASN A 267 11.10 31.56 9.94
C ASN A 267 10.49 30.29 9.33
N SER A 268 9.17 30.18 9.35
CA SER A 268 8.43 29.03 8.80
C SER A 268 8.14 29.15 7.29
N GLY A 269 8.54 30.26 6.66
CA GLY A 269 8.48 30.47 5.22
C GLY A 269 7.08 30.81 4.67
N LEU A 270 7.06 31.16 3.38
CA LEU A 270 5.86 31.40 2.58
C LEU A 270 5.67 30.25 1.59
N LEU A 271 4.50 29.66 1.60
CA LEU A 271 4.01 28.74 0.57
C LEU A 271 3.14 29.55 -0.41
N LEU A 272 3.40 29.43 -1.71
CA LEU A 272 2.50 29.89 -2.76
C LEU A 272 1.72 28.70 -3.31
N THR A 273 0.40 28.71 -3.17
CA THR A 273 -0.51 27.72 -3.74
C THR A 273 -1.20 28.30 -4.97
N VAL A 274 -1.26 27.53 -6.07
CA VAL A 274 -1.81 27.97 -7.37
C VAL A 274 -2.83 26.93 -7.83
N GLY A 275 -4.11 27.35 -7.92
CA GLY A 275 -5.20 26.46 -8.27
C GLY A 275 -6.57 27.07 -8.07
N GLY A 276 -7.61 26.24 -8.09
CA GLY A 276 -8.98 26.72 -7.92
C GLY A 276 -9.46 27.55 -9.11
N CYS A 277 -9.84 26.88 -10.23
CA CYS A 277 -10.59 27.54 -11.28
C CYS A 277 -11.97 27.97 -10.76
N GLU A 278 -12.73 28.74 -11.53
CA GLU A 278 -14.01 29.34 -11.09
C GLU A 278 -14.96 28.32 -10.45
N LYS A 279 -14.96 27.08 -10.94
CA LYS A 279 -15.90 26.03 -10.47
C LYS A 279 -15.35 25.15 -9.35
N MET A 280 -14.07 25.29 -8.98
CA MET A 280 -13.42 24.40 -8.01
C MET A 280 -12.63 25.13 -6.91
N PRO A 281 -13.26 26.09 -6.17
CA PRO A 281 -12.58 26.82 -5.09
C PRO A 281 -12.20 25.94 -3.90
N GLY A 282 -12.92 24.85 -3.68
CA GLY A 282 -12.76 23.98 -2.52
C GLY A 282 -11.42 23.23 -2.50
N ALA A 283 -10.94 22.78 -3.66
CA ALA A 283 -9.69 22.02 -3.78
C ALA A 283 -8.48 22.81 -3.27
N ILE A 284 -8.26 24.00 -3.84
CA ILE A 284 -7.15 24.87 -3.43
C ILE A 284 -7.30 25.38 -2.00
N ARG A 285 -8.56 25.56 -1.52
CA ARG A 285 -8.85 25.93 -0.14
C ARG A 285 -8.41 24.82 0.83
N LEU A 286 -8.78 23.56 0.59
CA LEU A 286 -8.40 22.41 1.42
C LEU A 286 -6.88 22.24 1.45
N ALA A 287 -6.20 22.31 0.30
CA ALA A 287 -4.75 22.25 0.20
C ALA A 287 -4.06 23.37 1.00
N SER A 288 -4.56 24.60 0.88
CA SER A 288 -3.96 25.75 1.57
C SER A 288 -4.20 25.71 3.08
N GLU A 289 -5.39 25.29 3.53
CA GLU A 289 -5.69 25.14 4.95
C GLU A 289 -4.89 24.00 5.58
N SER A 290 -4.77 22.85 4.93
CA SER A 290 -3.96 21.73 5.43
C SER A 290 -2.51 22.14 5.61
N ALA A 291 -1.95 22.94 4.68
CA ALA A 291 -0.60 23.45 4.81
C ALA A 291 -0.43 24.36 6.05
N LEU A 292 -1.38 25.26 6.33
CA LEU A 292 -1.37 26.06 7.56
C LEU A 292 -1.41 25.17 8.81
N ARG A 293 -2.30 24.17 8.83
CA ARG A 293 -2.44 23.21 9.93
C ARG A 293 -1.19 22.37 10.16
N CYS A 294 -0.41 22.13 9.10
CA CYS A 294 0.85 21.41 9.15
C CYS A 294 2.08 22.30 9.39
N GLY A 295 1.87 23.60 9.63
CA GLY A 295 2.94 24.47 10.12
C GLY A 295 3.56 25.38 9.10
N ALA A 296 2.98 25.59 7.92
CA ALA A 296 3.37 26.67 7.03
C ALA A 296 3.21 28.02 7.75
N GLY A 297 4.22 28.90 7.69
CA GLY A 297 4.18 30.18 8.37
C GLY A 297 3.23 31.17 7.72
N LEU A 298 3.23 31.20 6.41
CA LEU A 298 2.37 32.02 5.55
C LEU A 298 1.94 31.18 4.34
N VAL A 299 0.70 31.34 3.90
CA VAL A 299 0.17 30.72 2.67
C VAL A 299 -0.50 31.80 1.83
N ALA A 300 0.00 31.97 0.60
CA ALA A 300 -0.60 32.85 -0.41
C ALA A 300 -1.25 32.02 -1.50
N VAL A 301 -2.50 32.36 -1.86
CA VAL A 301 -3.33 31.58 -2.78
C VAL A 301 -3.55 32.37 -4.06
N SER A 302 -3.05 31.87 -5.18
CA SER A 302 -3.37 32.33 -6.53
C SER A 302 -4.51 31.48 -7.07
N SER A 303 -5.68 32.08 -7.24
CA SER A 303 -6.91 31.42 -7.66
C SER A 303 -7.78 32.40 -8.46
N HIS A 304 -8.76 31.86 -9.20
CA HIS A 304 -9.72 32.68 -9.95
C HIS A 304 -10.35 33.75 -9.06
N LYS A 305 -10.49 34.99 -9.57
CA LYS A 305 -10.97 36.15 -8.81
C LYS A 305 -12.31 35.95 -8.11
N ASN A 306 -13.21 35.20 -8.72
CA ASN A 306 -14.52 34.92 -8.14
C ASN A 306 -14.47 34.00 -6.90
N ASN A 307 -13.33 33.36 -6.65
CA ASN A 307 -13.12 32.43 -5.52
C ASN A 307 -12.62 33.12 -4.24
N GLN A 308 -12.24 34.39 -4.29
CA GLN A 308 -11.60 35.08 -3.15
C GLN A 308 -12.40 34.99 -1.86
N MET A 309 -13.72 35.22 -1.92
CA MET A 309 -14.59 35.08 -0.75
C MET A 309 -14.66 33.65 -0.24
N HIS A 310 -14.72 32.67 -1.13
CA HIS A 310 -14.75 31.25 -0.74
C HIS A 310 -13.43 30.80 -0.10
N ILE A 311 -12.31 31.35 -0.51
CA ILE A 311 -10.98 31.05 0.03
C ILE A 311 -10.84 31.66 1.43
N LEU A 312 -11.20 32.92 1.62
CA LEU A 312 -11.01 33.63 2.88
C LEU A 312 -12.08 33.36 3.94
N ASN A 313 -13.28 32.95 3.52
CA ASN A 313 -14.37 32.70 4.45
C ASN A 313 -14.01 31.61 5.47
N GLY A 314 -13.98 31.97 6.76
CA GLY A 314 -13.59 31.09 7.85
C GLY A 314 -12.09 30.77 7.95
N ARG A 315 -11.21 31.39 7.10
CA ARG A 315 -9.74 31.28 7.15
C ARG A 315 -9.07 32.58 6.74
N PRO A 316 -9.23 33.62 7.55
CA PRO A 316 -8.62 34.93 7.27
C PRO A 316 -7.08 34.90 7.33
N GLU A 317 -6.48 33.80 7.79
CA GLU A 317 -5.05 33.58 7.81
C GLU A 317 -4.43 33.34 6.41
N LEU A 318 -5.26 32.98 5.43
CA LEU A 318 -4.84 32.85 4.04
C LEU A 318 -4.68 34.24 3.40
N MET A 319 -3.67 34.39 2.56
CA MET A 319 -3.41 35.59 1.80
C MET A 319 -3.77 35.36 0.33
N LEU A 320 -4.25 36.38 -0.37
CA LEU A 320 -4.47 36.31 -1.81
C LEU A 320 -3.21 36.68 -2.57
N ALA A 321 -2.94 35.98 -3.67
CA ALA A 321 -1.94 36.29 -4.66
C ALA A 321 -2.60 36.59 -6.02
N PRO A 322 -1.89 37.23 -6.98
CA PRO A 322 -2.43 37.49 -8.31
C PRO A 322 -2.85 36.20 -9.04
N GLU A 323 -3.92 36.28 -9.80
CA GLU A 323 -4.61 35.14 -10.41
C GLU A 323 -4.04 34.71 -11.78
N THR A 324 -3.45 35.66 -12.55
CA THR A 324 -2.93 35.40 -13.89
C THR A 324 -1.43 35.25 -13.89
N SER A 325 -0.88 34.48 -14.85
CA SER A 325 0.56 34.26 -15.00
C SER A 325 1.34 35.58 -15.12
N ALA A 326 0.83 36.53 -15.92
CA ALA A 326 1.48 37.83 -16.14
C ALA A 326 1.57 38.68 -14.85
N LEU A 327 0.53 38.74 -14.04
CA LEU A 327 0.53 39.45 -12.77
C LEU A 327 1.34 38.72 -11.69
N LEU A 328 1.21 37.39 -11.66
CA LEU A 328 1.91 36.55 -10.69
C LEU A 328 3.43 36.61 -10.90
N ALA A 329 3.91 36.61 -12.16
CA ALA A 329 5.32 36.68 -12.51
C ALA A 329 6.04 37.86 -11.87
N ASN A 330 5.36 39.01 -11.69
CA ASN A 330 5.90 40.21 -11.07
C ASN A 330 5.54 40.35 -9.58
N SER A 331 4.93 39.34 -8.99
CA SER A 331 4.42 39.44 -7.60
C SER A 331 5.52 39.16 -6.57
N ALA A 332 5.46 39.85 -5.45
CA ALA A 332 6.30 39.55 -4.31
C ALA A 332 6.07 38.13 -3.75
N GLN A 333 4.85 37.59 -3.89
CA GLN A 333 4.49 36.26 -3.45
C GLN A 333 5.28 35.19 -4.20
N LEU A 334 5.39 35.26 -5.53
CA LEU A 334 6.17 34.32 -6.34
C LEU A 334 7.65 34.32 -5.93
N HIS A 335 8.26 35.52 -5.81
CA HIS A 335 9.70 35.63 -5.52
C HIS A 335 10.04 35.22 -4.08
N LYS A 336 9.20 35.56 -3.10
CA LYS A 336 9.45 35.28 -1.67
C LYS A 336 9.02 33.87 -1.24
N ALA A 337 8.21 33.18 -2.03
CA ALA A 337 7.80 31.83 -1.70
C ALA A 337 9.02 30.91 -1.60
N LYS A 338 9.06 30.11 -0.54
CA LYS A 338 10.05 29.05 -0.33
C LYS A 338 9.71 27.81 -1.14
N ILE A 339 8.42 27.50 -1.26
CA ILE A 339 7.85 26.31 -1.91
C ILE A 339 6.66 26.74 -2.76
N TYR A 340 6.39 26.00 -3.82
CA TYR A 340 5.18 26.12 -4.62
C TYR A 340 4.33 24.85 -4.51
N LEU A 341 3.00 25.02 -4.52
CA LEU A 341 2.03 23.97 -4.75
C LEU A 341 1.15 24.40 -5.93
N ILE A 342 1.03 23.56 -6.95
CA ILE A 342 0.21 23.85 -8.11
C ILE A 342 -0.63 22.66 -8.53
N GLY A 343 -1.89 22.93 -8.91
CA GLY A 343 -2.76 21.95 -9.54
C GLY A 343 -4.11 21.70 -8.91
N PRO A 344 -4.29 21.73 -7.57
CA PRO A 344 -5.60 21.49 -6.95
C PRO A 344 -6.69 22.36 -7.56
N GLY A 345 -7.62 21.73 -8.31
CA GLY A 345 -8.73 22.43 -8.96
C GLY A 345 -8.34 23.50 -9.98
N LEU A 346 -7.16 23.41 -10.60
CA LEU A 346 -6.64 24.43 -11.52
C LEU A 346 -7.39 24.50 -12.87
N GLY A 347 -7.91 23.34 -13.31
CA GLY A 347 -8.50 23.21 -14.64
C GLY A 347 -7.45 23.06 -15.74
N GLN A 348 -7.93 23.08 -17.02
CA GLN A 348 -7.11 22.81 -18.22
C GLN A 348 -7.13 23.99 -19.22
N SER A 349 -7.50 25.19 -18.78
CA SER A 349 -7.54 26.40 -19.62
C SER A 349 -6.13 26.83 -20.08
N ASP A 350 -6.06 27.73 -21.03
CA ASP A 350 -4.77 28.28 -21.46
C ASP A 350 -4.10 29.10 -20.35
N ASP A 351 -4.86 29.79 -19.50
CA ASP A 351 -4.33 30.45 -18.31
C ASP A 351 -3.72 29.43 -17.33
N ALA A 352 -4.39 28.27 -17.13
CA ALA A 352 -3.85 27.19 -16.31
C ALA A 352 -2.51 26.66 -16.86
N LYS A 353 -2.41 26.45 -18.18
CA LYS A 353 -1.15 26.04 -18.82
C LYS A 353 -0.03 27.07 -18.61
N GLN A 354 -0.33 28.36 -18.79
CA GLN A 354 0.63 29.44 -18.55
C GLN A 354 1.07 29.52 -17.09
N LEU A 355 0.17 29.28 -16.13
CA LEU A 355 0.52 29.23 -14.71
C LEU A 355 1.46 28.05 -14.39
N VAL A 356 1.17 26.85 -14.96
CA VAL A 356 2.05 25.68 -14.81
C VAL A 356 3.43 25.98 -15.40
N GLU A 357 3.49 26.52 -16.61
CA GLU A 357 4.76 26.90 -17.25
C GLU A 357 5.55 27.89 -16.41
N LEU A 358 4.90 28.94 -15.90
CA LEU A 358 5.54 29.96 -15.04
C LEU A 358 6.13 29.32 -13.78
N ILE A 359 5.34 28.51 -13.06
CA ILE A 359 5.77 27.89 -11.81
C ILE A 359 6.89 26.88 -12.06
N CYS A 360 6.80 26.04 -13.08
CA CYS A 360 7.83 25.06 -13.42
C CYS A 360 9.16 25.76 -13.79
N LYS A 361 9.14 26.74 -14.66
CA LYS A 361 10.33 27.53 -15.02
C LYS A 361 10.95 28.26 -13.82
N THR A 362 10.11 28.84 -12.96
CA THR A 362 10.58 29.52 -11.75
C THR A 362 11.19 28.55 -10.76
N SER A 363 10.57 27.38 -10.59
CA SER A 363 11.07 26.27 -9.76
C SER A 363 12.46 25.82 -10.22
N GLN A 364 12.62 25.54 -11.51
CA GLN A 364 13.90 25.12 -12.11
C GLN A 364 14.98 26.19 -11.94
N SER A 365 14.70 27.44 -12.31
CA SER A 365 15.68 28.52 -12.29
C SER A 365 16.12 28.94 -10.89
N GLN A 366 15.28 28.78 -9.87
CA GLN A 366 15.53 29.15 -8.48
C GLN A 366 15.79 27.97 -7.56
N ASN A 367 15.86 26.74 -8.08
CA ASN A 367 16.02 25.49 -7.31
C ASN A 367 15.01 25.37 -6.15
N LYS A 368 13.75 25.77 -6.39
CA LYS A 368 12.70 25.71 -5.38
C LYS A 368 11.88 24.44 -5.53
N THR A 369 11.59 23.77 -4.44
CA THR A 369 10.73 22.61 -4.45
C THR A 369 9.30 23.00 -4.85
N THR A 370 8.69 22.18 -5.72
CA THR A 370 7.31 22.36 -6.17
C THR A 370 6.55 21.04 -6.03
N VAL A 371 5.41 21.10 -5.36
CA VAL A 371 4.44 20.01 -5.33
C VAL A 371 3.48 20.20 -6.51
N ILE A 372 3.40 19.20 -7.37
CA ILE A 372 2.57 19.19 -8.58
C ILE A 372 1.50 18.11 -8.43
N ASP A 373 0.23 18.50 -8.45
CA ASP A 373 -0.91 17.61 -8.22
C ASP A 373 -2.02 17.84 -9.24
N ALA A 374 -2.94 16.92 -9.34
CA ALA A 374 -4.19 17.03 -10.07
C ALA A 374 -4.04 17.58 -11.50
N ASP A 375 -4.75 18.65 -11.84
CA ASP A 375 -4.77 19.22 -13.20
C ASP A 375 -3.39 19.63 -13.72
N ALA A 376 -2.46 20.03 -12.84
CA ALA A 376 -1.10 20.39 -13.23
C ALA A 376 -0.31 19.17 -13.70
N LEU A 377 -0.54 17.97 -13.18
CA LEU A 377 0.06 16.74 -13.68
C LEU A 377 -0.37 16.42 -15.11
N LEU A 378 -1.67 16.64 -15.43
CA LEU A 378 -2.20 16.44 -16.78
C LEU A 378 -1.66 17.47 -17.79
N ILE A 379 -1.32 18.67 -17.33
CA ILE A 379 -0.64 19.67 -18.17
C ILE A 379 0.82 19.27 -18.36
N LEU A 380 1.50 18.89 -17.29
CA LEU A 380 2.89 18.46 -17.30
C LEU A 380 3.12 17.25 -18.21
N SER A 381 2.18 16.29 -18.25
CA SER A 381 2.26 15.10 -19.09
C SER A 381 2.37 15.39 -20.60
N LYS A 382 2.05 16.61 -21.03
CA LYS A 382 2.17 17.08 -22.42
C LYS A 382 3.47 17.80 -22.71
N THR A 383 4.40 17.83 -21.76
CA THR A 383 5.69 18.49 -21.85
C THR A 383 6.83 17.48 -21.63
N ASN A 384 8.06 17.88 -21.98
CA ASN A 384 9.26 17.10 -21.69
C ASN A 384 10.08 17.73 -20.53
N GLU A 385 9.42 18.49 -19.68
CA GLU A 385 10.07 19.17 -18.57
C GLU A 385 10.48 18.20 -17.45
N GLN A 386 11.66 18.45 -16.87
CA GLN A 386 12.20 17.64 -15.77
C GLN A 386 12.80 18.54 -14.70
N CYS A 387 12.66 18.16 -13.42
CA CYS A 387 13.31 18.88 -12.32
C CYS A 387 13.44 18.01 -11.06
N ASN A 388 14.64 17.92 -10.52
CA ASN A 388 14.92 17.14 -9.31
C ASN A 388 14.29 17.72 -8.02
N HIS A 389 13.70 18.91 -8.10
CA HIS A 389 13.02 19.56 -6.98
C HIS A 389 11.50 19.39 -7.02
N TRP A 390 10.96 18.59 -7.92
CA TRP A 390 9.52 18.35 -7.99
C TRP A 390 9.09 17.18 -7.10
N VAL A 391 7.88 17.30 -6.56
CA VAL A 391 7.15 16.22 -5.89
C VAL A 391 5.82 16.06 -6.64
N LEU A 392 5.68 14.97 -7.37
CA LEU A 392 4.50 14.64 -8.15
C LEU A 392 3.61 13.71 -7.36
N THR A 393 2.29 13.96 -7.34
CA THR A 393 1.34 13.21 -6.51
C THR A 393 0.23 12.57 -7.33
N PRO A 394 0.52 11.78 -8.38
CA PRO A 394 -0.51 11.22 -9.24
C PRO A 394 -1.35 10.14 -8.55
N HIS A 395 -2.64 10.10 -8.86
CA HIS A 395 -3.45 8.89 -8.77
C HIS A 395 -3.26 8.04 -10.04
N PRO A 396 -3.71 6.76 -10.12
CA PRO A 396 -3.42 5.87 -11.25
C PRO A 396 -3.76 6.44 -12.63
N LYS A 397 -4.85 7.19 -12.76
CA LYS A 397 -5.24 7.81 -14.04
C LYS A 397 -4.30 8.98 -14.44
N GLU A 398 -3.83 9.77 -13.49
CA GLU A 398 -2.83 10.81 -13.72
C GLU A 398 -1.46 10.19 -14.04
N ALA A 399 -1.09 9.11 -13.35
CA ALA A 399 0.12 8.34 -13.63
C ALA A 399 0.12 7.76 -15.06
N ALA A 400 -1.04 7.25 -15.51
CA ALA A 400 -1.22 6.76 -16.87
C ALA A 400 -1.02 7.87 -17.92
N ALA A 401 -1.51 9.09 -17.65
CA ALA A 401 -1.26 10.25 -18.50
C ALA A 401 0.23 10.63 -18.53
N LEU A 402 0.90 10.62 -17.38
CA LEU A 402 2.34 10.94 -17.27
C LEU A 402 3.22 9.94 -18.04
N LEU A 403 2.88 8.64 -18.01
CA LEU A 403 3.63 7.59 -18.70
C LEU A 403 3.10 7.26 -20.10
N HIS A 404 2.08 7.99 -20.58
CA HIS A 404 1.44 7.76 -21.88
C HIS A 404 0.98 6.31 -22.09
N CYS A 405 0.38 5.70 -21.05
CA CYS A 405 -0.15 4.34 -21.06
C CYS A 405 -1.58 4.31 -20.50
N ASP A 406 -2.18 3.15 -20.39
CA ASP A 406 -3.48 2.98 -19.74
C ASP A 406 -3.35 2.74 -18.22
N VAL A 407 -4.48 2.85 -17.52
CA VAL A 407 -4.54 2.64 -16.07
C VAL A 407 -4.21 1.19 -15.70
N ALA A 408 -4.59 0.23 -16.54
CA ALA A 408 -4.30 -1.17 -16.31
C ALA A 408 -2.78 -1.44 -16.28
N SER A 409 -2.01 -0.79 -17.15
CA SER A 409 -0.54 -0.85 -17.14
C SER A 409 0.08 -0.30 -15.85
N ILE A 410 -0.47 0.80 -15.31
CA ILE A 410 -0.03 1.34 -14.02
C ILE A 410 -0.32 0.36 -12.88
N GLU A 411 -1.54 -0.18 -12.85
CA GLU A 411 -1.95 -1.11 -11.80
C GLU A 411 -1.26 -2.47 -11.94
N ALA A 412 -0.88 -2.90 -13.13
CA ALA A 412 -0.17 -4.15 -13.34
C ALA A 412 1.19 -4.21 -12.60
N ASP A 413 1.91 -3.10 -12.52
CA ASP A 413 3.12 -2.97 -11.71
C ASP A 413 3.28 -1.53 -11.20
N ARG A 414 2.67 -1.24 -10.05
CA ARG A 414 2.72 0.06 -9.39
C ARG A 414 4.16 0.44 -8.98
N PHE A 415 5.02 -0.54 -8.65
CA PHE A 415 6.43 -0.30 -8.29
C PHE A 415 7.25 0.16 -9.49
N LEU A 416 7.01 -0.44 -10.65
CA LEU A 416 7.63 0.01 -11.90
C LEU A 416 7.14 1.42 -12.27
N ALA A 417 5.84 1.66 -12.20
CA ALA A 417 5.22 2.93 -12.55
C ALA A 417 5.74 4.09 -11.70
N VAL A 418 5.78 3.96 -10.37
CA VAL A 418 6.24 5.03 -9.47
C VAL A 418 7.71 5.40 -9.72
N ARG A 419 8.58 4.39 -9.96
CA ARG A 419 9.98 4.61 -10.31
C ARG A 419 10.14 5.28 -11.68
N ALA A 420 9.36 4.83 -12.67
CA ALA A 420 9.40 5.36 -14.02
C ALA A 420 9.03 6.85 -14.04
N ILE A 421 7.96 7.25 -13.33
CA ILE A 421 7.55 8.65 -13.23
C ILE A 421 8.65 9.49 -12.56
N ALA A 422 9.19 9.03 -11.43
CA ALA A 422 10.26 9.76 -10.73
C ALA A 422 11.52 9.93 -11.62
N LYS A 423 11.90 8.92 -12.40
CA LYS A 423 13.02 9.00 -13.35
C LYS A 423 12.72 9.91 -14.54
N GLN A 424 11.52 9.84 -15.08
CA GLN A 424 11.15 10.60 -16.28
C GLN A 424 11.03 12.09 -16.00
N TYR A 425 10.43 12.48 -14.87
CA TYR A 425 10.18 13.88 -14.52
C TYR A 425 11.20 14.46 -13.53
N GLY A 426 12.05 13.61 -12.96
CA GLY A 426 12.96 13.95 -11.86
C GLY A 426 12.22 14.06 -10.52
N GLY A 427 12.99 14.22 -9.44
CA GLY A 427 12.46 14.42 -8.10
C GLY A 427 11.75 13.20 -7.51
N ILE A 428 10.59 13.40 -6.93
CA ILE A 428 9.86 12.40 -6.15
C ILE A 428 8.48 12.16 -6.75
N CYS A 429 8.08 10.91 -6.86
CA CYS A 429 6.72 10.53 -7.21
C CYS A 429 6.05 9.85 -6.03
N LEU A 430 4.84 10.30 -5.68
CA LEU A 430 3.92 9.68 -4.75
C LEU A 430 2.72 9.14 -5.55
N LEU A 431 2.67 7.84 -5.81
CA LEU A 431 1.56 7.18 -6.51
C LEU A 431 0.46 6.81 -5.51
N LYS A 432 -0.63 7.56 -5.54
CA LYS A 432 -1.79 7.40 -4.63
C LYS A 432 -2.49 6.04 -4.83
N GLY A 433 -3.11 5.53 -3.75
CA GLY A 433 -3.90 4.28 -3.73
C GLY A 433 -3.71 3.50 -2.44
N ALA A 434 -4.35 2.35 -2.32
CA ALA A 434 -4.13 1.44 -1.18
C ALA A 434 -2.66 1.03 -1.14
N GLY A 435 -1.98 1.20 0.02
CA GLY A 435 -0.54 1.08 0.08
C GLY A 435 0.15 2.05 -0.88
N THR A 436 -0.10 3.37 -0.71
CA THR A 436 0.53 4.44 -1.50
C THR A 436 2.04 4.26 -1.59
N LEU A 437 2.61 4.39 -2.80
CA LEU A 437 4.03 4.22 -3.06
C LEU A 437 4.72 5.57 -3.24
N ILE A 438 5.88 5.74 -2.61
CA ILE A 438 6.71 6.93 -2.75
C ILE A 438 8.09 6.51 -3.28
N SER A 439 8.58 7.15 -4.34
CA SER A 439 9.89 6.84 -4.95
C SER A 439 10.62 8.09 -5.41
N ASP A 440 11.95 8.05 -5.31
CA ASP A 440 12.89 9.00 -5.95
C ASP A 440 13.49 8.44 -7.26
N GLY A 441 12.94 7.31 -7.74
CA GLY A 441 13.43 6.59 -8.91
C GLY A 441 14.29 5.35 -8.56
N GLU A 442 14.91 5.32 -7.38
CA GLU A 442 15.75 4.21 -6.91
C GLU A 442 15.09 3.44 -5.77
N GLN A 443 14.83 4.10 -4.66
CA GLN A 443 14.16 3.51 -3.51
C GLN A 443 12.64 3.68 -3.60
N VAL A 444 11.90 2.79 -2.93
CA VAL A 444 10.45 2.89 -2.77
C VAL A 444 10.10 2.73 -1.30
N VAL A 445 9.17 3.55 -0.83
CA VAL A 445 8.52 3.38 0.47
C VAL A 445 7.04 3.10 0.24
N ILE A 446 6.53 2.04 0.86
CA ILE A 446 5.11 1.71 0.88
C ILE A 446 4.49 2.33 2.14
N ASN A 447 3.51 3.20 1.99
CA ASN A 447 2.80 3.78 3.12
C ASN A 447 1.88 2.74 3.79
N ASN A 448 1.96 2.64 5.12
CA ASN A 448 1.24 1.67 5.94
C ASN A 448 0.06 2.26 6.73
N SER A 449 -0.43 3.44 6.35
CA SER A 449 -1.54 4.13 7.03
C SER A 449 -2.65 4.48 6.04
N GLY A 450 -3.84 4.70 6.57
CA GLY A 450 -5.03 5.01 5.80
C GLY A 450 -6.00 3.84 5.70
N ASN A 451 -7.23 4.15 5.31
CA ASN A 451 -8.33 3.19 5.22
C ASN A 451 -9.27 3.54 4.06
N ALA A 452 -10.23 2.66 3.76
CA ALA A 452 -11.16 2.83 2.64
C ALA A 452 -12.09 4.06 2.77
N GLY A 453 -12.28 4.62 3.97
CA GLY A 453 -13.01 5.87 4.17
C GLY A 453 -12.38 7.08 3.48
N MET A 454 -11.09 6.99 3.14
CA MET A 454 -10.38 8.04 2.39
C MET A 454 -10.77 8.10 0.90
N ALA A 455 -11.61 7.20 0.40
CA ALA A 455 -12.15 7.26 -0.96
C ALA A 455 -13.23 8.35 -1.07
N SER A 456 -12.88 9.60 -0.77
CA SER A 456 -13.77 10.78 -0.82
C SER A 456 -13.06 11.99 -1.42
N GLY A 457 -13.84 12.95 -1.92
CA GLY A 457 -13.30 14.16 -2.55
C GLY A 457 -12.49 15.02 -1.57
N GLY A 458 -11.40 15.63 -2.07
CA GLY A 458 -10.56 16.54 -1.30
C GLY A 458 -9.42 15.89 -0.52
N MET A 459 -9.38 14.58 -0.40
CA MET A 459 -8.28 13.88 0.31
C MET A 459 -6.92 14.12 -0.35
N GLY A 460 -6.85 14.11 -1.69
CA GLY A 460 -5.63 14.45 -2.44
C GLY A 460 -5.18 15.88 -2.22
N ASP A 461 -6.13 16.82 -2.21
CA ASP A 461 -5.85 18.24 -1.97
C ASP A 461 -5.24 18.47 -0.57
N VAL A 462 -5.81 17.82 0.44
CA VAL A 462 -5.26 17.85 1.82
C VAL A 462 -3.86 17.26 1.85
N LEU A 463 -3.60 16.12 1.19
CA LEU A 463 -2.27 15.51 1.11
C LEU A 463 -1.24 16.45 0.48
N SER A 464 -1.58 17.10 -0.63
CA SER A 464 -0.68 18.02 -1.33
C SER A 464 -0.28 19.21 -0.43
N GLY A 465 -1.21 19.73 0.36
CA GLY A 465 -0.92 20.78 1.34
C GLY A 465 -0.02 20.28 2.49
N ILE A 466 -0.24 19.05 3.00
CA ILE A 466 0.61 18.43 4.03
C ILE A 466 2.04 18.29 3.49
N ILE A 467 2.20 17.71 2.29
CA ILE A 467 3.51 17.54 1.64
C ILE A 467 4.23 18.90 1.56
N SER A 468 3.54 19.92 1.03
CA SER A 468 4.11 21.25 0.85
C SER A 468 4.60 21.86 2.16
N ALA A 469 3.84 21.71 3.23
CA ALA A 469 4.22 22.22 4.55
C ALA A 469 5.40 21.46 5.16
N LEU A 470 5.47 20.14 5.02
CA LEU A 470 6.55 19.34 5.61
C LEU A 470 7.87 19.49 4.83
N VAL A 471 7.81 19.49 3.50
CA VAL A 471 8.97 19.75 2.64
C VAL A 471 9.55 21.14 2.92
N MET A 472 8.72 22.14 3.21
CA MET A 472 9.18 23.48 3.56
C MET A 472 9.95 23.56 4.88
N GLN A 473 9.71 22.60 5.79
CA GLN A 473 10.27 22.53 7.14
C GLN A 473 11.46 21.57 7.27
N SER A 474 11.89 20.92 6.19
CA SER A 474 12.93 19.89 6.19
C SER A 474 13.86 20.06 4.98
N ASP A 475 15.10 19.60 5.10
CA ASP A 475 16.07 19.55 4.00
C ASP A 475 16.01 18.22 3.22
N ASN A 476 15.15 17.28 3.63
CA ASN A 476 14.97 15.98 2.96
C ASN A 476 13.54 15.85 2.43
N ASN A 477 13.36 16.18 1.14
CA ASN A 477 12.07 16.14 0.46
C ASN A 477 11.47 14.73 0.42
N PHE A 478 12.29 13.70 0.20
CA PHE A 478 11.82 12.32 0.13
C PHE A 478 11.24 11.86 1.48
N TYR A 479 12.01 12.06 2.55
CA TYR A 479 11.56 11.74 3.90
C TYR A 479 10.28 12.51 4.27
N SER A 480 10.23 13.82 3.95
CA SER A 480 9.04 14.65 4.24
C SER A 480 7.80 14.20 3.47
N THR A 481 7.98 13.73 2.22
CA THR A 481 6.89 13.19 1.41
C THR A 481 6.36 11.86 1.99
N CYS A 482 7.25 10.96 2.39
CA CYS A 482 6.86 9.72 3.08
C CYS A 482 6.11 10.01 4.38
N LEU A 483 6.62 10.95 5.16
CA LEU A 483 6.00 11.38 6.42
C LEU A 483 4.62 12.00 6.20
N ALA A 484 4.47 12.83 5.18
CA ALA A 484 3.20 13.44 4.80
C ALA A 484 2.14 12.37 4.47
N ALA A 485 2.52 11.37 3.67
CA ALA A 485 1.64 10.25 3.35
C ALA A 485 1.22 9.47 4.62
N TYR A 486 2.17 9.20 5.52
CA TYR A 486 1.89 8.51 6.77
C TYR A 486 0.94 9.31 7.68
N ILE A 487 1.21 10.59 7.91
CA ILE A 487 0.37 11.44 8.79
C ILE A 487 -1.04 11.61 8.20
N HIS A 488 -1.14 11.76 6.88
CA HIS A 488 -2.41 11.85 6.18
C HIS A 488 -3.27 10.62 6.44
N GLY A 489 -2.73 9.42 6.20
CA GLY A 489 -3.43 8.16 6.45
C GLY A 489 -3.71 7.93 7.94
N ALA A 490 -2.73 8.15 8.82
CA ALA A 490 -2.90 7.97 10.26
C ALA A 490 -3.97 8.92 10.85
N SER A 491 -4.10 10.13 10.30
CA SER A 491 -5.19 11.03 10.69
C SER A 491 -6.56 10.47 10.33
N ALA A 492 -6.68 9.85 9.15
CA ALA A 492 -7.90 9.18 8.72
C ALA A 492 -8.21 7.94 9.58
N ASP A 493 -7.17 7.18 9.96
CA ASP A 493 -7.32 6.01 10.83
C ASP A 493 -7.86 6.39 12.22
N ILE A 494 -7.36 7.49 12.79
CA ILE A 494 -7.86 8.01 14.07
C ILE A 494 -9.36 8.32 13.99
N ILE A 495 -9.81 8.99 12.93
CA ILE A 495 -11.23 9.31 12.75
C ILE A 495 -12.06 8.06 12.48
N ALA A 496 -11.57 7.16 11.59
CA ALA A 496 -12.28 5.94 11.25
C ALA A 496 -12.45 5.00 12.45
N ASN A 497 -11.44 4.89 13.31
CA ASN A 497 -11.53 4.12 14.55
C ASN A 497 -12.58 4.68 15.53
N LYS A 498 -12.78 5.99 15.53
CA LYS A 498 -13.75 6.64 16.41
C LYS A 498 -15.18 6.63 15.84
N ASN A 499 -15.34 6.92 14.55
CA ASN A 499 -16.62 7.23 13.93
C ASN A 499 -17.03 6.23 12.83
N GLY A 500 -16.17 5.27 12.48
CA GLY A 500 -16.32 4.42 11.29
C GLY A 500 -15.78 5.08 10.02
N GLN A 501 -15.65 4.29 8.96
CA GLN A 501 -15.05 4.73 7.69
C GLN A 501 -16.02 5.51 6.80
N ARG A 502 -17.33 5.22 6.87
CA ARG A 502 -18.33 5.88 6.03
C ARG A 502 -18.59 7.30 6.50
N GLY A 503 -18.57 8.26 5.57
CA GLY A 503 -18.80 9.67 5.87
C GLY A 503 -17.56 10.45 6.31
N LEU A 504 -16.35 9.84 6.23
CA LEU A 504 -15.09 10.53 6.48
C LEU A 504 -14.87 11.61 5.42
N LEU A 505 -14.72 12.87 5.87
CA LEU A 505 -14.46 14.02 5.02
C LEU A 505 -13.00 14.47 5.12
N ALA A 506 -12.47 15.06 4.06
CA ALA A 506 -11.10 15.57 4.02
C ALA A 506 -10.82 16.63 5.11
N SER A 507 -11.81 17.46 5.46
CA SER A 507 -11.69 18.47 6.52
C SER A 507 -11.64 17.89 7.93
N ASP A 508 -12.11 16.65 8.15
CA ASP A 508 -12.05 15.99 9.46
C ASP A 508 -10.62 15.70 9.88
N LEU A 509 -9.70 15.58 8.91
CA LEU A 509 -8.31 15.28 9.16
C LEU A 509 -7.54 16.41 9.86
N PHE A 510 -8.02 17.64 9.84
CA PHE A 510 -7.27 18.82 10.32
C PHE A 510 -6.92 18.77 11.80
N ILE A 511 -7.79 18.26 12.65
CA ILE A 511 -7.52 18.14 14.09
C ILE A 511 -6.52 17.00 14.37
N PRO A 512 -6.72 15.76 13.89
CA PRO A 512 -5.72 14.70 14.03
C PRO A 512 -4.36 15.06 13.45
N LEU A 513 -4.30 15.72 12.27
CA LEU A 513 -3.06 16.23 11.69
C LEU A 513 -2.27 17.09 12.67
N GLN A 514 -2.92 18.08 13.28
CA GLN A 514 -2.29 18.97 14.25
C GLN A 514 -1.82 18.20 15.49
N GLN A 515 -2.60 17.23 15.97
CA GLN A 515 -2.27 16.41 17.13
C GLN A 515 -1.02 15.55 16.85
N LEU A 516 -1.02 14.81 15.73
CA LEU A 516 0.10 13.95 15.33
C LEU A 516 1.39 14.75 15.18
N LEU A 517 1.35 15.90 14.49
CA LEU A 517 2.51 16.77 14.28
C LEU A 517 3.12 17.32 15.59
N ASN A 518 2.34 17.37 16.66
CA ASN A 518 2.79 17.79 17.98
C ASN A 518 3.07 16.62 18.92
N GLY A 519 3.19 15.39 18.40
CA GLY A 519 3.46 14.18 19.18
C GLY A 519 2.33 13.77 20.12
N LYS A 520 1.14 14.32 19.92
CA LYS A 520 -0.07 13.96 20.70
C LYS A 520 -0.77 12.83 19.94
N VAL A 521 -0.43 11.59 20.27
CA VAL A 521 -1.21 10.44 19.81
C VAL A 521 -2.46 10.37 20.69
N PRO A 522 -3.69 10.40 20.13
CA PRO A 522 -4.88 10.13 20.92
C PRO A 522 -4.73 8.75 21.59
N ASN A 523 -4.97 8.68 22.90
CA ASN A 523 -5.07 7.39 23.57
C ASN A 523 -6.20 6.59 22.91
N HIS A 524 -5.89 5.40 22.44
CA HIS A 524 -6.85 4.43 21.88
C HIS A 524 -7.82 3.96 22.95
#